data_519452e3ffadf1010340ac64ec050100
#
_entry.id   519452e3ffadf1010340ac64ec050100
#
_cell.length_a   1.000
_cell.length_b   1.000
_cell.length_c   1.000
_cell.angle_alpha   90.00
_cell.angle_beta   90.00
_cell.angle_gamma   90.00
#
_symmetry.space_group_name_H-M   'P 1'
#
loop_
_entity.id
_entity.type
_entity.pdbx_description
1 polymer ?
#
loop_
_entity_poly.entity_id
_entity_poly.type
_entity_poly.pdbx_seq_one_letter_code
_entity_poly.pdbx_strand_id
1 'polypeptide(L)'
;MYKRQHQQFAAVPLNLFKNRVGDYIITGQWAKKAWKEAKLYGTANAIASSEDETFSYIPDCSDLPVDENADYVYICENNTIYGTKFHTLPNTKGKTLVSDVSSCFLSEPMDVSKYGVIYGGVQKNIGPAGVVIVIIREDLIREDVLPETPTIMRYDVQAKAGSLYNTPPCYGIYICGKVFKWLKKQGGLEAMKEKNERKAKILYDYLDQSRLFHGTVRKEDRSIMNVPFVTGDKELDALFVKEAEAAGFVNLKGHRTVGGMRASIYNAMPEEGVVKLVEFMKKFEAEHADA
;
A
#
# COMPACT_ATOMS: atom_id res chain seq x y z
N MET A 1 -14.64 -4.43 -14.30
CA MET A 1 -14.08 -5.32 -13.26
C MET A 1 -13.71 -4.45 -12.04
N TYR A 2 -14.42 -4.61 -10.94
CA TYR A 2 -14.20 -3.75 -9.75
C TYR A 2 -13.08 -4.31 -8.93
N LYS A 3 -12.01 -3.52 -8.70
CA LYS A 3 -11.02 -3.80 -7.67
C LYS A 3 -11.70 -3.56 -6.33
N ARG A 4 -11.98 -4.61 -5.58
CA ARG A 4 -12.84 -4.56 -4.39
C ARG A 4 -12.32 -3.70 -3.25
N GLN A 5 -11.00 -3.46 -3.17
CA GLN A 5 -10.44 -2.56 -2.13
C GLN A 5 -10.98 -1.12 -2.25
N HIS A 6 -11.33 -0.64 -3.45
CA HIS A 6 -11.96 0.67 -3.62
C HIS A 6 -13.34 0.75 -2.97
N GLN A 7 -14.04 -0.38 -2.79
CA GLN A 7 -15.29 -0.39 -2.03
C GLN A 7 -15.06 -0.02 -0.56
N GLN A 8 -13.86 -0.25 -0.01
CA GLN A 8 -13.54 0.14 1.35
C GLN A 8 -13.40 1.66 1.50
N PHE A 9 -13.12 2.39 0.43
CA PHE A 9 -13.11 3.87 0.47
C PHE A 9 -14.48 4.43 0.80
N ALA A 10 -15.55 3.77 0.34
CA ALA A 10 -16.92 4.07 0.70
C ALA A 10 -17.37 3.35 1.99
N ALA A 11 -17.04 2.05 2.14
CA ALA A 11 -17.50 1.27 3.28
C ALA A 11 -16.98 1.83 4.62
N VAL A 12 -15.73 2.32 4.68
CA VAL A 12 -15.16 2.91 5.90
C VAL A 12 -16.01 4.07 6.41
N PRO A 13 -16.23 5.17 5.68
CA PRO A 13 -17.06 6.27 6.16
C PRO A 13 -18.51 5.84 6.41
N LEU A 14 -19.11 5.02 5.55
CA LEU A 14 -20.48 4.56 5.70
C LEU A 14 -20.71 3.78 7.00
N ASN A 15 -19.73 3.03 7.50
CA ASN A 15 -19.84 2.24 8.73
C ASN A 15 -19.30 2.94 9.97
N LEU A 16 -18.29 3.81 9.83
CA LEU A 16 -17.60 4.38 10.99
C LEU A 16 -18.09 5.78 11.37
N PHE A 17 -18.67 6.53 10.44
CA PHE A 17 -19.18 7.87 10.75
C PHE A 17 -20.29 7.85 11.80
N LYS A 18 -20.10 8.65 12.84
CA LYS A 18 -21.08 9.06 13.86
C LYS A 18 -21.30 10.57 13.77
N ASN A 19 -20.21 11.32 13.80
CA ASN A 19 -20.19 12.78 13.66
C ASN A 19 -20.07 13.22 12.19
N ARG A 20 -19.92 12.26 11.27
CA ARG A 20 -19.65 12.47 9.85
C ARG A 20 -18.37 13.26 9.59
N VAL A 21 -17.34 13.08 10.42
CA VAL A 21 -16.02 13.71 10.29
C VAL A 21 -14.95 12.64 10.24
N GLY A 22 -14.09 12.71 9.23
CA GLY A 22 -12.93 11.82 9.09
C GLY A 22 -11.69 12.59 8.69
N ASP A 23 -10.57 12.27 9.33
CA ASP A 23 -9.27 12.88 9.07
C ASP A 23 -8.40 11.96 8.22
N TYR A 24 -7.71 12.55 7.24
CA TYR A 24 -6.94 11.81 6.25
C TYR A 24 -5.53 12.35 6.14
N ILE A 25 -4.53 11.46 6.18
CA ILE A 25 -3.14 11.77 5.86
C ILE A 25 -2.90 11.33 4.41
N ILE A 26 -2.68 12.31 3.53
CA ILE A 26 -2.64 12.10 2.09
C ILE A 26 -1.19 11.97 1.61
N THR A 27 -0.69 10.72 1.61
CA THR A 27 0.67 10.38 1.19
C THR A 27 0.72 9.69 -0.17
N GLY A 28 -0.38 9.72 -0.92
CA GLY A 28 -0.43 9.15 -2.25
C GLY A 28 -1.83 9.11 -2.85
N GLN A 29 -1.89 8.61 -4.08
CA GLN A 29 -3.11 8.57 -4.88
C GLN A 29 -4.24 7.77 -4.23
N TRP A 30 -3.91 6.71 -3.45
CA TRP A 30 -4.94 5.85 -2.86
C TRP A 30 -5.58 6.53 -1.65
N ALA A 31 -4.79 7.13 -0.76
CA ALA A 31 -5.30 7.95 0.34
C ALA A 31 -6.12 9.14 -0.20
N LYS A 32 -5.64 9.80 -1.27
CA LYS A 32 -6.37 10.91 -1.93
C LYS A 32 -7.72 10.47 -2.50
N LYS A 33 -7.81 9.24 -3.06
CA LYS A 33 -9.09 8.69 -3.54
C LYS A 33 -10.03 8.36 -2.40
N ALA A 34 -9.53 7.74 -1.33
CA ALA A 34 -10.33 7.45 -0.14
C ALA A 34 -10.89 8.74 0.50
N TRP A 35 -10.06 9.77 0.63
CA TRP A 35 -10.47 11.10 1.09
C TRP A 35 -11.57 11.72 0.22
N LYS A 36 -11.42 11.66 -1.11
CA LYS A 36 -12.43 12.18 -2.03
C LYS A 36 -13.75 11.42 -1.93
N GLU A 37 -13.69 10.11 -1.76
CA GLU A 37 -14.88 9.27 -1.59
C GLU A 37 -15.60 9.60 -0.29
N ALA A 38 -14.89 9.75 0.82
CA ALA A 38 -15.49 10.07 2.12
C ALA A 38 -16.23 11.41 2.14
N LYS A 39 -15.81 12.38 1.31
CA LYS A 39 -16.51 13.67 1.14
C LYS A 39 -17.94 13.53 0.62
N LEU A 40 -18.30 12.40 0.03
CA LEU A 40 -19.68 12.15 -0.41
C LEU A 40 -20.61 11.84 0.76
N TYR A 41 -20.06 11.48 1.92
CA TYR A 41 -20.83 10.99 3.07
C TYR A 41 -20.71 11.91 4.30
N GLY A 42 -19.73 12.83 4.31
CA GLY A 42 -19.51 13.75 5.42
C GLY A 42 -18.34 14.70 5.19
N THR A 43 -17.83 15.28 6.27
CA THR A 43 -16.63 16.12 6.25
C THR A 43 -15.40 15.21 6.25
N ALA A 44 -14.53 15.37 5.26
CA ALA A 44 -13.24 14.69 5.23
C ALA A 44 -12.13 15.74 5.16
N ASN A 45 -11.33 15.83 6.23
CA ASN A 45 -10.23 16.75 6.36
C ASN A 45 -8.95 16.12 5.83
N ALA A 46 -8.14 16.87 5.08
CA ALA A 46 -6.78 16.50 4.76
C ALA A 46 -5.87 17.15 5.82
N ILE A 47 -5.54 16.42 6.88
CA ILE A 47 -4.79 16.97 8.03
C ILE A 47 -3.28 17.00 7.82
N ALA A 48 -2.77 16.23 6.86
CA ALA A 48 -1.41 16.31 6.34
C ALA A 48 -1.36 15.77 4.91
N SER A 49 -0.38 16.24 4.12
CA SER A 49 -0.16 15.78 2.76
C SER A 49 1.30 15.96 2.38
N SER A 50 1.82 15.05 1.53
CA SER A 50 3.12 15.17 0.87
C SER A 50 2.98 15.37 -0.65
N GLU A 51 1.84 15.89 -1.09
CA GLU A 51 1.57 16.15 -2.52
C GLU A 51 2.48 17.22 -3.12
N ASP A 52 2.97 18.14 -2.30
CA ASP A 52 3.92 19.21 -2.64
C ASP A 52 5.22 18.68 -3.27
N GLU A 53 5.74 17.56 -2.78
CA GLU A 53 6.91 16.87 -3.36
C GLU A 53 6.53 15.56 -4.07
N THR A 54 5.39 15.52 -4.72
CA THR A 54 4.90 14.35 -5.48
C THR A 54 4.88 13.06 -4.64
N PHE A 55 4.55 13.18 -3.35
CA PHE A 55 4.46 12.06 -2.39
C PHE A 55 5.77 11.30 -2.19
N SER A 56 6.91 11.98 -2.28
CA SER A 56 8.24 11.39 -2.10
C SER A 56 8.64 11.19 -0.64
N TYR A 57 7.82 11.63 0.31
CA TYR A 57 8.06 11.52 1.75
C TYR A 57 6.76 11.26 2.54
N ILE A 58 6.92 10.88 3.79
CA ILE A 58 5.84 10.82 4.79
C ILE A 58 5.94 12.07 5.67
N PRO A 59 4.87 12.87 5.82
CA PRO A 59 4.89 14.03 6.70
C PRO A 59 5.18 13.64 8.15
N ASP A 60 5.72 14.56 8.96
CA ASP A 60 5.76 14.37 10.41
C ASP A 60 4.35 14.22 10.95
N CYS A 61 4.08 13.06 11.54
CA CYS A 61 2.78 12.68 12.07
C CYS A 61 2.76 12.60 13.61
N SER A 62 3.74 13.21 14.28
CA SER A 62 3.87 13.22 15.75
C SER A 62 2.84 14.12 16.43
N ASP A 63 2.49 15.27 15.80
CA ASP A 63 1.51 16.23 16.31
C ASP A 63 0.64 16.82 15.17
N LEU A 64 -0.31 16.02 14.72
CA LEU A 64 -1.24 16.41 13.67
C LEU A 64 -2.44 17.20 14.21
N PRO A 65 -3.05 18.10 13.42
CA PRO A 65 -4.27 18.83 13.77
C PRO A 65 -5.52 17.92 13.64
N VAL A 66 -5.54 16.84 14.42
CA VAL A 66 -6.67 15.89 14.44
C VAL A 66 -7.89 16.60 14.99
N ASP A 67 -9.01 16.55 14.24
CA ASP A 67 -10.28 17.15 14.63
C ASP A 67 -10.85 16.42 15.87
N GLU A 68 -11.30 17.18 16.87
CA GLU A 68 -11.89 16.61 18.08
C GLU A 68 -13.17 15.81 17.82
N ASN A 69 -13.88 16.09 16.73
CA ASN A 69 -15.08 15.38 16.30
C ASN A 69 -14.76 14.27 15.27
N ALA A 70 -13.50 14.08 14.88
CA ALA A 70 -13.18 13.04 13.94
C ALA A 70 -13.56 11.65 14.49
N ASP A 71 -14.23 10.87 13.67
CA ASP A 71 -14.61 9.49 13.98
C ASP A 71 -13.41 8.54 13.77
N TYR A 72 -12.49 8.91 12.87
CA TYR A 72 -11.27 8.16 12.60
C TYR A 72 -10.19 9.01 11.92
N VAL A 73 -8.94 8.51 11.97
CA VAL A 73 -7.81 8.97 11.15
C VAL A 73 -7.47 7.88 10.14
N TYR A 74 -7.30 8.24 8.87
CA TYR A 74 -7.05 7.32 7.77
C TYR A 74 -5.66 7.47 7.19
N ILE A 75 -5.00 6.33 6.93
CA ILE A 75 -3.73 6.25 6.20
C ILE A 75 -3.77 5.19 5.10
N CYS A 76 -2.94 5.36 4.07
CA CYS A 76 -2.49 4.27 3.20
C CYS A 76 -1.04 3.96 3.60
N GLU A 77 -0.82 2.86 4.31
CA GLU A 77 0.43 2.59 5.02
C GLU A 77 1.63 2.41 4.10
N ASN A 78 1.40 1.86 2.90
CA ASN A 78 2.42 1.73 1.86
C ASN A 78 1.90 2.25 0.52
N ASN A 79 2.55 3.25 -0.03
CA ASN A 79 2.15 3.94 -1.25
C ASN A 79 2.75 3.26 -2.48
N THR A 80 2.03 2.32 -3.06
CA THR A 80 2.46 1.47 -4.18
C THR A 80 3.03 2.21 -5.39
N ILE A 81 2.50 3.42 -5.67
CA ILE A 81 2.89 4.22 -6.83
C ILE A 81 4.17 4.99 -6.56
N TYR A 82 4.26 5.58 -5.37
CA TYR A 82 5.30 6.55 -5.00
C TYR A 82 6.44 5.92 -4.19
N GLY A 83 6.25 4.71 -3.65
CA GLY A 83 7.29 3.97 -2.93
C GLY A 83 7.54 4.43 -1.50
N THR A 84 6.67 5.27 -0.94
CA THR A 84 6.75 5.68 0.47
C THR A 84 5.98 4.72 1.38
N LYS A 85 6.42 4.59 2.63
CA LYS A 85 5.81 3.75 3.66
C LYS A 85 5.86 4.42 5.02
N PHE A 86 4.80 4.28 5.81
CA PHE A 86 4.82 4.63 7.23
C PHE A 86 5.64 3.60 8.00
N HIS A 87 6.78 4.00 8.55
CA HIS A 87 7.58 3.18 9.47
C HIS A 87 7.16 3.41 10.93
N THR A 88 6.53 4.53 11.20
CA THR A 88 5.93 4.87 12.50
C THR A 88 4.47 5.27 12.26
N LEU A 89 3.57 4.76 13.10
CA LEU A 89 2.16 5.11 13.02
C LEU A 89 1.92 6.56 13.48
N PRO A 90 0.95 7.28 12.87
CA PRO A 90 0.63 8.64 13.24
C PRO A 90 0.06 8.70 14.67
N ASN A 91 0.33 9.81 15.34
CA ASN A 91 -0.36 10.15 16.58
C ASN A 91 -1.79 10.59 16.25
N THR A 92 -2.74 9.68 16.47
CA THR A 92 -4.17 9.94 16.20
C THR A 92 -4.90 10.69 17.31
N LYS A 93 -4.19 11.09 18.37
CA LYS A 93 -4.79 11.71 19.58
C LYS A 93 -5.94 10.88 20.15
N GLY A 94 -5.81 9.55 20.09
CA GLY A 94 -6.82 8.60 20.61
C GLY A 94 -7.96 8.28 19.65
N LYS A 95 -7.97 8.85 18.45
CA LYS A 95 -8.97 8.50 17.44
C LYS A 95 -8.66 7.13 16.81
N THR A 96 -9.70 6.49 16.31
CA THR A 96 -9.60 5.21 15.58
C THR A 96 -8.69 5.33 14.38
N LEU A 97 -7.64 4.51 14.29
CA LEU A 97 -6.79 4.44 13.11
C LEU A 97 -7.37 3.45 12.08
N VAL A 98 -7.53 3.91 10.86
CA VAL A 98 -7.92 3.10 9.70
C VAL A 98 -6.77 3.05 8.71
N SER A 99 -6.36 1.85 8.30
CA SER A 99 -5.22 1.68 7.39
C SER A 99 -5.54 0.81 6.18
N ASP A 100 -5.23 1.32 4.97
CA ASP A 100 -5.10 0.52 3.75
C ASP A 100 -3.69 -0.06 3.68
N VAL A 101 -3.57 -1.36 3.89
CA VAL A 101 -2.30 -2.10 3.85
C VAL A 101 -2.14 -2.94 2.58
N SER A 102 -2.90 -2.67 1.53
CA SER A 102 -2.96 -3.52 0.33
C SER A 102 -1.60 -3.87 -0.27
N SER A 103 -0.60 -3.00 -0.16
CA SER A 103 0.72 -3.24 -0.77
C SER A 103 1.83 -3.61 0.22
N CYS A 104 1.53 -3.67 1.51
CA CYS A 104 2.44 -4.16 2.54
C CYS A 104 1.84 -5.26 3.42
N PHE A 105 0.64 -5.75 3.08
CA PHE A 105 -0.06 -6.75 3.88
C PHE A 105 0.80 -8.01 4.04
N LEU A 106 1.05 -8.42 5.29
CA LEU A 106 1.90 -9.56 5.65
C LEU A 106 3.36 -9.47 5.11
N SER A 107 3.88 -8.28 4.89
CA SER A 107 5.29 -8.08 4.54
C SER A 107 6.22 -8.10 5.75
N GLU A 108 5.67 -7.84 6.93
CA GLU A 108 6.34 -7.76 8.22
C GLU A 108 5.34 -7.93 9.37
N PRO A 109 5.78 -8.15 10.62
CA PRO A 109 4.92 -8.12 11.80
C PRO A 109 4.20 -6.79 11.97
N MET A 110 2.95 -6.87 12.45
CA MET A 110 2.08 -5.72 12.69
C MET A 110 1.36 -5.91 14.03
N ASP A 111 1.38 -4.90 14.87
CA ASP A 111 0.56 -4.87 16.08
C ASP A 111 -0.87 -4.40 15.74
N VAL A 112 -1.74 -5.36 15.49
CA VAL A 112 -3.14 -5.10 15.10
C VAL A 112 -3.94 -4.35 16.16
N SER A 113 -3.51 -4.36 17.43
CA SER A 113 -4.20 -3.68 18.52
C SER A 113 -4.16 -2.15 18.39
N LYS A 114 -3.23 -1.61 17.63
CA LYS A 114 -3.09 -0.17 17.36
C LYS A 114 -4.10 0.38 16.36
N TYR A 115 -4.86 -0.49 15.71
CA TYR A 115 -5.78 -0.11 14.65
C TYR A 115 -7.23 -0.39 15.06
N GLY A 116 -8.15 0.40 14.52
CA GLY A 116 -9.56 0.04 14.56
C GLY A 116 -9.98 -0.76 13.33
N VAL A 117 -9.46 -0.38 12.15
CA VAL A 117 -9.70 -1.08 10.89
C VAL A 117 -8.41 -1.18 10.09
N ILE A 118 -8.10 -2.40 9.67
CA ILE A 118 -7.05 -2.69 8.70
C ILE A 118 -7.73 -3.36 7.51
N TYR A 119 -7.47 -2.91 6.29
CA TYR A 119 -7.96 -3.63 5.13
C TYR A 119 -6.92 -3.69 4.02
N GLY A 120 -7.05 -4.68 3.16
CA GLY A 120 -6.17 -4.82 2.02
C GLY A 120 -6.72 -5.70 0.91
N GLY A 121 -6.52 -5.26 -0.32
CA GLY A 121 -6.72 -6.10 -1.49
C GLY A 121 -5.62 -7.14 -1.60
N VAL A 122 -5.97 -8.42 -1.70
CA VAL A 122 -5.01 -9.52 -1.62
C VAL A 122 -4.09 -9.66 -2.84
N GLN A 123 -4.40 -9.01 -3.97
CA GLN A 123 -3.77 -9.20 -5.28
C GLN A 123 -2.28 -8.80 -5.36
N LYS A 124 -1.70 -8.27 -4.30
CA LYS A 124 -0.29 -7.86 -4.26
C LYS A 124 0.57 -8.88 -3.53
N ASN A 125 0.20 -9.22 -2.30
CA ASN A 125 1.03 -10.03 -1.41
C ASN A 125 0.40 -11.36 -0.97
N ILE A 126 -0.92 -11.56 -1.14
CA ILE A 126 -1.65 -12.62 -0.45
C ILE A 126 -2.32 -13.61 -1.41
N GLY A 127 -2.74 -13.17 -2.60
CA GLY A 127 -3.47 -14.03 -3.51
C GLY A 127 -3.94 -13.35 -4.79
N PRO A 128 -4.87 -13.96 -5.55
CA PRO A 128 -5.37 -13.39 -6.79
C PRO A 128 -6.31 -12.22 -6.55
N ALA A 129 -6.46 -11.37 -7.58
CA ALA A 129 -7.43 -10.26 -7.53
C ALA A 129 -8.86 -10.75 -7.29
N GLY A 130 -9.59 -10.03 -6.46
CA GLY A 130 -11.01 -10.29 -6.22
C GLY A 130 -11.39 -10.54 -4.77
N VAL A 131 -10.43 -10.66 -3.85
CA VAL A 131 -10.65 -10.74 -2.41
C VAL A 131 -10.13 -9.48 -1.73
N VAL A 132 -10.83 -9.02 -0.71
CA VAL A 132 -10.36 -8.02 0.25
C VAL A 132 -10.48 -8.62 1.64
N ILE A 133 -9.45 -8.49 2.43
CA ILE A 133 -9.48 -8.84 3.85
C ILE A 133 -9.70 -7.56 4.62
N VAL A 134 -10.63 -7.60 5.58
CA VAL A 134 -10.89 -6.52 6.55
C VAL A 134 -10.70 -7.12 7.93
N ILE A 135 -9.83 -6.51 8.72
CA ILE A 135 -9.64 -6.79 10.14
C ILE A 135 -10.21 -5.57 10.86
N ILE A 136 -11.21 -5.77 11.68
CA ILE A 136 -11.93 -4.69 12.36
C ILE A 136 -12.08 -5.01 13.83
N ARG A 137 -11.90 -4.02 14.68
CA ARG A 137 -12.13 -4.11 16.12
C ARG A 137 -13.62 -4.30 16.38
N GLU A 138 -13.98 -5.18 17.32
CA GLU A 138 -15.35 -5.64 17.51
C GLU A 138 -16.33 -4.50 17.88
N ASP A 139 -15.87 -3.52 18.67
CA ASP A 139 -16.67 -2.35 19.06
C ASP A 139 -17.02 -1.40 17.89
N LEU A 140 -16.36 -1.57 16.74
CA LEU A 140 -16.64 -0.82 15.52
C LEU A 140 -17.63 -1.54 14.59
N ILE A 141 -18.00 -2.78 14.89
CA ILE A 141 -19.04 -3.54 14.19
C ILE A 141 -20.40 -3.14 14.75
N ARG A 142 -21.02 -2.11 14.13
CA ARG A 142 -22.22 -1.47 14.66
C ARG A 142 -23.41 -1.65 13.74
N GLU A 143 -24.62 -1.63 14.30
CA GLU A 143 -25.88 -1.63 13.54
C GLU A 143 -26.34 -0.21 13.18
N ASP A 144 -25.97 0.78 14.01
CA ASP A 144 -26.29 2.20 13.86
C ASP A 144 -25.35 2.91 12.87
N VAL A 145 -25.26 2.39 11.67
CA VAL A 145 -24.49 2.96 10.56
C VAL A 145 -25.28 4.06 9.84
N LEU A 146 -24.64 4.79 8.91
CA LEU A 146 -25.34 5.80 8.13
C LEU A 146 -26.55 5.18 7.39
N PRO A 147 -27.73 5.85 7.39
CA PRO A 147 -28.95 5.32 6.77
C PRO A 147 -28.79 4.96 5.29
N GLU A 148 -27.93 5.68 4.58
CA GLU A 148 -27.58 5.46 3.18
C GLU A 148 -26.66 4.25 2.92
N THR A 149 -26.22 3.53 3.97
CA THR A 149 -25.28 2.42 3.83
C THR A 149 -25.95 1.22 3.15
N PRO A 150 -25.52 0.82 1.94
CA PRO A 150 -26.03 -0.40 1.30
C PRO A 150 -25.76 -1.63 2.15
N THR A 151 -26.73 -2.53 2.26
CA THR A 151 -26.64 -3.74 3.09
C THR A 151 -25.36 -4.54 2.85
N ILE A 152 -24.96 -4.69 1.56
CA ILE A 152 -23.73 -5.42 1.19
C ILE A 152 -22.44 -4.79 1.72
N MET A 153 -22.45 -3.49 2.04
CA MET A 153 -21.29 -2.74 2.57
C MET A 153 -21.27 -2.67 4.09
N ARG A 154 -22.31 -3.14 4.76
CA ARG A 154 -22.41 -3.12 6.23
C ARG A 154 -21.50 -4.16 6.85
N TYR A 155 -20.61 -3.72 7.76
CA TYR A 155 -19.68 -4.62 8.46
C TYR A 155 -20.41 -5.56 9.42
N ASP A 156 -21.47 -5.12 10.08
CA ASP A 156 -22.26 -5.96 10.97
C ASP A 156 -22.96 -7.10 10.21
N VAL A 157 -23.50 -6.83 9.04
CA VAL A 157 -24.13 -7.84 8.16
C VAL A 157 -23.12 -8.88 7.70
N GLN A 158 -21.93 -8.44 7.30
CA GLN A 158 -20.85 -9.33 6.87
C GLN A 158 -20.34 -10.17 8.06
N ALA A 159 -20.17 -9.57 9.23
CA ALA A 159 -19.70 -10.26 10.44
C ALA A 159 -20.71 -11.31 10.92
N LYS A 160 -22.00 -10.95 11.02
CA LYS A 160 -23.10 -11.87 11.40
C LYS A 160 -23.21 -13.07 10.44
N ALA A 161 -22.95 -12.85 9.16
CA ALA A 161 -22.98 -13.91 8.16
C ALA A 161 -21.66 -14.67 8.02
N GLY A 162 -20.66 -14.46 8.89
CA GLY A 162 -19.34 -15.08 8.77
C GLY A 162 -18.65 -14.82 7.42
N SER A 163 -18.84 -13.61 6.86
CA SER A 163 -18.38 -13.18 5.53
C SER A 163 -19.06 -13.92 4.36
N LEU A 164 -20.19 -14.58 4.61
CA LEU A 164 -20.95 -15.35 3.62
C LEU A 164 -22.34 -14.75 3.34
N TYR A 165 -22.48 -13.44 3.51
CA TYR A 165 -23.74 -12.75 3.20
C TYR A 165 -24.17 -12.97 1.72
N ASN A 166 -23.22 -13.10 0.83
CA ASN A 166 -23.40 -13.51 -0.56
C ASN A 166 -22.36 -14.56 -0.94
N THR A 167 -22.52 -15.23 -2.07
CA THR A 167 -21.56 -16.23 -2.57
C THR A 167 -20.13 -15.64 -2.62
N PRO A 168 -19.18 -16.21 -1.86
CA PRO A 168 -17.83 -15.68 -1.79
C PRO A 168 -16.98 -16.12 -2.99
N PRO A 169 -15.86 -15.43 -3.29
CA PRO A 169 -14.91 -15.83 -4.31
C PRO A 169 -14.06 -17.02 -3.83
N CYS A 170 -14.66 -18.22 -3.75
CA CYS A 170 -14.08 -19.43 -3.12
C CYS A 170 -12.67 -19.73 -3.58
N TYR A 171 -12.40 -19.68 -4.90
CA TYR A 171 -11.05 -19.95 -5.42
C TYR A 171 -10.02 -18.94 -4.89
N GLY A 172 -10.35 -17.65 -4.90
CA GLY A 172 -9.46 -16.61 -4.37
C GLY A 172 -9.15 -16.81 -2.89
N ILE A 173 -10.15 -17.14 -2.08
CA ILE A 173 -10.00 -17.44 -0.65
C ILE A 173 -9.13 -18.68 -0.43
N TYR A 174 -9.37 -19.75 -1.22
CA TYR A 174 -8.55 -20.96 -1.17
C TYR A 174 -7.07 -20.68 -1.45
N ILE A 175 -6.77 -19.88 -2.47
CA ILE A 175 -5.38 -19.49 -2.79
C ILE A 175 -4.77 -18.66 -1.67
N CYS A 176 -5.51 -17.69 -1.09
CA CYS A 176 -5.03 -16.95 0.09
C CYS A 176 -4.64 -17.90 1.23
N GLY A 177 -5.46 -18.93 1.49
CA GLY A 177 -5.16 -19.97 2.48
C GLY A 177 -3.86 -20.74 2.17
N LYS A 178 -3.55 -20.97 0.89
CA LYS A 178 -2.27 -21.59 0.48
C LYS A 178 -1.08 -20.63 0.73
N VAL A 179 -1.25 -19.35 0.43
CA VAL A 179 -0.21 -18.33 0.69
C VAL A 179 0.05 -18.18 2.18
N PHE A 180 -0.98 -18.20 3.04
CA PHE A 180 -0.79 -18.18 4.50
C PHE A 180 0.01 -19.39 5.00
N LYS A 181 -0.28 -20.59 4.47
CA LYS A 181 0.47 -21.80 4.81
C LYS A 181 1.92 -21.72 4.31
N TRP A 182 2.13 -21.17 3.11
CA TRP A 182 3.47 -20.94 2.57
C TRP A 182 4.24 -19.96 3.46
N LEU A 183 3.64 -18.83 3.84
CA LEU A 183 4.26 -17.82 4.69
C LEU A 183 4.69 -18.41 6.05
N LYS A 184 3.82 -19.21 6.68
CA LYS A 184 4.18 -19.93 7.92
C LYS A 184 5.37 -20.85 7.73
N LYS A 185 5.46 -21.56 6.58
CA LYS A 185 6.60 -22.42 6.26
C LYS A 185 7.90 -21.64 5.98
N GLN A 186 7.80 -20.37 5.60
CA GLN A 186 8.97 -19.49 5.43
C GLN A 186 9.52 -18.94 6.75
N GLY A 187 8.95 -19.32 7.89
CA GLY A 187 9.35 -18.83 9.22
C GLY A 187 8.47 -17.70 9.78
N GLY A 188 7.32 -17.41 9.14
CA GLY A 188 6.39 -16.38 9.60
C GLY A 188 6.76 -14.98 9.14
N LEU A 189 6.22 -13.98 9.83
CA LEU A 189 6.34 -12.58 9.43
C LEU A 189 7.71 -11.99 9.75
N GLU A 190 8.35 -12.44 10.82
CA GLU A 190 9.71 -12.03 11.21
C GLU A 190 10.73 -12.41 10.12
N ALA A 191 10.75 -13.68 9.74
CA ALA A 191 11.63 -14.17 8.68
C ALA A 191 11.30 -13.52 7.31
N MET A 192 10.01 -13.23 7.05
CA MET A 192 9.60 -12.54 5.83
C MET A 192 10.07 -11.09 5.81
N LYS A 193 10.01 -10.38 6.94
CA LYS A 193 10.55 -9.03 7.11
C LYS A 193 12.04 -9.00 6.75
N GLU A 194 12.84 -9.86 7.38
CA GLU A 194 14.28 -9.95 7.10
C GLU A 194 14.58 -10.19 5.62
N LYS A 195 13.83 -11.10 4.98
CA LYS A 195 13.95 -11.38 3.55
C LYS A 195 13.60 -10.17 2.69
N ASN A 196 12.53 -9.45 3.04
CA ASN A 196 12.09 -8.26 2.30
C ASN A 196 13.08 -7.10 2.47
N GLU A 197 13.61 -6.89 3.68
CA GLU A 197 14.63 -5.89 3.96
C GLU A 197 15.93 -6.16 3.17
N ARG A 198 16.40 -7.43 3.12
CA ARG A 198 17.57 -7.80 2.30
C ARG A 198 17.34 -7.50 0.81
N LYS A 199 16.20 -7.89 0.25
CA LYS A 199 15.85 -7.60 -1.15
C LYS A 199 15.84 -6.09 -1.44
N ALA A 200 15.16 -5.33 -0.58
CA ALA A 200 15.08 -3.89 -0.73
C ALA A 200 16.46 -3.24 -0.62
N LYS A 201 17.28 -3.68 0.34
CA LYS A 201 18.64 -3.18 0.54
C LYS A 201 19.52 -3.39 -0.69
N ILE A 202 19.48 -4.56 -1.34
CA ILE A 202 20.24 -4.84 -2.57
C ILE A 202 19.96 -3.78 -3.64
N LEU A 203 18.70 -3.45 -3.86
CA LEU A 203 18.32 -2.47 -4.88
C LEU A 203 18.62 -1.04 -4.45
N TYR A 204 18.30 -0.66 -3.21
CA TYR A 204 18.57 0.69 -2.71
C TYR A 204 20.05 1.00 -2.58
N ASP A 205 20.89 0.05 -2.14
CA ASP A 205 22.34 0.25 -2.07
C ASP A 205 22.93 0.56 -3.46
N TYR A 206 22.41 -0.07 -4.50
CA TYR A 206 22.81 0.23 -5.86
C TYR A 206 22.30 1.60 -6.31
N LEU A 207 21.02 1.91 -6.11
CA LEU A 207 20.44 3.21 -6.47
C LEU A 207 21.14 4.39 -5.79
N ASP A 208 21.61 4.20 -4.55
CA ASP A 208 22.33 5.22 -3.78
C ASP A 208 23.76 5.46 -4.27
N GLN A 209 24.33 4.57 -5.09
CA GLN A 209 25.69 4.64 -5.63
C GLN A 209 25.72 4.87 -7.15
N SER A 210 24.61 4.59 -7.85
CA SER A 210 24.50 4.74 -9.30
C SER A 210 24.65 6.20 -9.72
N ARG A 211 25.34 6.42 -10.84
CA ARG A 211 25.44 7.74 -11.48
C ARG A 211 24.26 8.02 -12.40
N LEU A 212 23.60 6.95 -12.86
CA LEU A 212 22.50 7.02 -13.81
C LEU A 212 21.14 6.89 -13.17
N PHE A 213 20.97 5.94 -12.23
CA PHE A 213 19.67 5.64 -11.63
C PHE A 213 19.52 6.28 -10.26
N HIS A 214 18.38 6.93 -10.03
CA HIS A 214 18.10 7.62 -8.77
C HIS A 214 16.77 7.17 -8.19
N GLY A 215 16.77 6.84 -6.89
CA GLY A 215 15.53 6.62 -6.13
C GLY A 215 14.75 7.93 -5.96
N THR A 216 13.42 7.87 -6.03
CA THR A 216 12.55 9.05 -5.95
C THR A 216 12.02 9.32 -4.54
N VAL A 217 12.41 8.53 -3.54
CA VAL A 217 11.87 8.55 -2.17
C VAL A 217 12.96 8.92 -1.18
N ARG A 218 12.63 9.75 -0.19
CA ARG A 218 13.53 10.06 0.92
C ARG A 218 13.91 8.76 1.65
N LYS A 219 15.17 8.63 2.08
CA LYS A 219 15.73 7.36 2.58
C LYS A 219 14.95 6.78 3.75
N GLU A 220 14.53 7.64 4.67
CA GLU A 220 13.77 7.32 5.87
C GLU A 220 12.35 6.79 5.60
N ASP A 221 11.79 7.10 4.42
CA ASP A 221 10.40 6.78 4.06
C ASP A 221 10.28 5.67 3.02
N ARG A 222 11.38 5.01 2.66
CA ARG A 222 11.45 4.01 1.60
C ARG A 222 10.62 2.76 1.89
N SER A 223 9.82 2.35 0.92
CA SER A 223 9.08 1.08 0.95
C SER A 223 10.00 -0.11 0.69
N ILE A 224 9.82 -1.20 1.43
CA ILE A 224 10.47 -2.49 1.16
C ILE A 224 9.72 -3.34 0.12
N MET A 225 8.59 -2.83 -0.39
CA MET A 225 7.73 -3.53 -1.36
C MET A 225 7.73 -2.93 -2.75
N ASN A 226 7.84 -1.60 -2.84
CA ASN A 226 7.73 -0.86 -4.10
C ASN A 226 8.84 0.17 -4.19
N VAL A 227 9.76 -0.03 -5.12
CA VAL A 227 10.95 0.81 -5.31
C VAL A 227 10.84 1.54 -6.64
N PRO A 228 10.38 2.80 -6.66
CA PRO A 228 10.42 3.63 -7.85
C PRO A 228 11.80 4.25 -8.04
N PHE A 229 12.21 4.37 -9.29
CA PHE A 229 13.48 4.99 -9.68
C PHE A 229 13.40 5.57 -11.10
N VAL A 230 14.30 6.50 -11.40
CA VAL A 230 14.38 7.22 -12.67
C VAL A 230 15.84 7.35 -13.09
N THR A 231 16.08 7.65 -14.38
CA THR A 231 17.39 8.09 -14.88
C THR A 231 17.52 9.63 -14.90
N GLY A 232 16.38 10.34 -14.78
CA GLY A 232 16.31 11.79 -14.99
C GLY A 232 16.03 12.17 -16.44
N ASP A 233 16.21 11.26 -17.39
CA ASP A 233 15.87 11.42 -18.80
C ASP A 233 14.73 10.46 -19.20
N LYS A 234 13.65 11.01 -19.78
CA LYS A 234 12.47 10.22 -20.14
C LYS A 234 12.70 9.25 -21.32
N GLU A 235 13.59 9.60 -22.25
CA GLU A 235 13.91 8.75 -23.39
C GLU A 235 14.76 7.56 -22.91
N LEU A 236 15.69 7.82 -22.01
CA LEU A 236 16.51 6.80 -21.38
C LEU A 236 15.69 5.88 -20.44
N ASP A 237 14.74 6.44 -19.69
CA ASP A 237 13.76 5.65 -18.92
C ASP A 237 12.97 4.69 -19.84
N ALA A 238 12.52 5.18 -21.00
CA ALA A 238 11.77 4.37 -21.96
C ALA A 238 12.64 3.29 -22.63
N LEU A 239 13.90 3.61 -22.95
CA LEU A 239 14.88 2.68 -23.47
C LEU A 239 15.17 1.56 -22.48
N PHE A 240 15.46 1.92 -21.21
CA PHE A 240 15.67 0.95 -20.14
C PHE A 240 14.50 -0.02 -20.01
N VAL A 241 13.27 0.47 -19.98
CA VAL A 241 12.06 -0.37 -19.86
C VAL A 241 11.99 -1.35 -21.04
N LYS A 242 12.25 -0.88 -22.26
CA LYS A 242 12.22 -1.72 -23.48
C LYS A 242 13.27 -2.81 -23.45
N GLU A 243 14.51 -2.48 -23.10
CA GLU A 243 15.61 -3.45 -23.03
C GLU A 243 15.44 -4.43 -21.87
N ALA A 244 14.97 -3.96 -20.72
CA ALA A 244 14.63 -4.80 -19.58
C ALA A 244 13.54 -5.82 -19.93
N GLU A 245 12.50 -5.40 -20.67
CA GLU A 245 11.45 -6.32 -21.13
C GLU A 245 12.00 -7.37 -22.08
N ALA A 246 12.87 -6.98 -23.01
CA ALA A 246 13.55 -7.92 -23.91
C ALA A 246 14.48 -8.90 -23.17
N ALA A 247 15.04 -8.47 -22.02
CA ALA A 247 15.85 -9.31 -21.14
C ALA A 247 15.02 -10.17 -20.16
N GLY A 248 13.67 -10.10 -20.23
CA GLY A 248 12.76 -10.90 -19.40
C GLY A 248 12.30 -10.24 -18.10
N PHE A 249 12.65 -8.98 -17.85
CA PHE A 249 12.12 -8.21 -16.72
C PHE A 249 10.79 -7.55 -17.09
N VAL A 250 9.69 -8.10 -16.62
CA VAL A 250 8.35 -7.61 -16.95
C VAL A 250 7.83 -6.63 -15.89
N ASN A 251 6.98 -5.68 -16.34
CA ASN A 251 6.25 -4.73 -15.46
C ASN A 251 7.16 -3.76 -14.68
N LEU A 252 8.33 -3.42 -15.18
CA LEU A 252 9.22 -2.41 -14.58
C LEU A 252 8.77 -0.97 -14.87
N LYS A 253 7.99 -0.74 -15.93
CA LYS A 253 7.49 0.60 -16.26
C LYS A 253 6.77 1.23 -15.07
N GLY A 254 7.16 2.45 -14.71
CA GLY A 254 6.56 3.22 -13.63
C GLY A 254 5.11 3.61 -13.91
N HIS A 255 4.43 4.11 -12.89
CA HIS A 255 3.04 4.55 -13.06
C HIS A 255 3.00 5.84 -13.89
N ARG A 256 1.99 5.98 -14.77
CA ARG A 256 1.84 7.12 -15.69
C ARG A 256 1.89 8.52 -15.03
N THR A 257 1.61 8.61 -13.73
CA THR A 257 1.63 9.88 -12.97
C THR A 257 3.01 10.24 -12.44
N VAL A 258 3.93 9.28 -12.34
CA VAL A 258 5.30 9.48 -11.82
C VAL A 258 6.31 9.35 -12.95
N GLY A 259 6.06 8.47 -13.92
CA GLY A 259 7.03 8.13 -14.95
C GLY A 259 8.07 7.12 -14.44
N GLY A 260 9.22 7.09 -15.10
CA GLY A 260 10.34 6.24 -14.73
C GLY A 260 10.02 4.75 -14.65
N MET A 261 10.66 4.09 -13.73
CA MET A 261 10.56 2.66 -13.45
C MET A 261 10.06 2.41 -12.02
N ARG A 262 9.56 1.20 -11.78
CA ARG A 262 9.19 0.74 -10.44
C ARG A 262 9.37 -0.77 -10.31
N ALA A 263 10.28 -1.19 -9.45
CA ALA A 263 10.38 -2.58 -9.04
C ALA A 263 9.37 -2.87 -7.92
N SER A 264 8.47 -3.84 -8.14
CA SER A 264 7.53 -4.33 -7.13
C SER A 264 8.02 -5.69 -6.63
N ILE A 265 8.73 -5.67 -5.48
CA ILE A 265 9.49 -6.80 -4.94
C ILE A 265 8.75 -7.49 -3.79
N TYR A 266 7.47 -7.77 -3.98
CA TYR A 266 6.60 -8.39 -2.98
C TYR A 266 7.17 -9.69 -2.38
N ASN A 267 6.53 -10.21 -1.34
CA ASN A 267 7.00 -11.38 -0.58
C ASN A 267 7.46 -12.56 -1.44
N ALA A 268 6.74 -12.85 -2.52
CA ALA A 268 7.02 -13.99 -3.39
C ALA A 268 8.18 -13.76 -4.38
N MET A 269 8.64 -12.50 -4.56
CA MET A 269 9.80 -12.22 -5.40
C MET A 269 11.06 -12.83 -4.78
N PRO A 270 11.75 -13.72 -5.48
CA PRO A 270 13.01 -14.27 -4.99
C PRO A 270 14.11 -13.21 -4.97
N GLU A 271 15.07 -13.35 -4.05
CA GLU A 271 16.21 -12.43 -3.91
C GLU A 271 17.04 -12.39 -5.20
N GLU A 272 17.21 -13.53 -5.85
CA GLU A 272 17.93 -13.66 -7.14
C GLU A 272 17.32 -12.80 -8.25
N GLY A 273 16.00 -12.59 -8.23
CA GLY A 273 15.32 -11.70 -9.16
C GLY A 273 15.75 -10.25 -9.00
N VAL A 274 15.94 -9.80 -7.76
CA VAL A 274 16.43 -8.45 -7.45
C VAL A 274 17.92 -8.31 -7.79
N VAL A 275 18.73 -9.32 -7.49
CA VAL A 275 20.15 -9.35 -7.86
C VAL A 275 20.32 -9.23 -9.37
N LYS A 276 19.59 -10.03 -10.16
CA LYS A 276 19.61 -9.98 -11.63
C LYS A 276 19.18 -8.61 -12.17
N LEU A 277 18.19 -7.98 -11.53
CA LEU A 277 17.78 -6.63 -11.91
C LEU A 277 18.93 -5.63 -11.71
N VAL A 278 19.61 -5.68 -10.56
CA VAL A 278 20.76 -4.79 -10.29
C VAL A 278 21.92 -5.06 -11.24
N GLU A 279 22.20 -6.32 -11.58
CA GLU A 279 23.23 -6.68 -12.59
C GLU A 279 22.87 -6.10 -13.96
N PHE A 280 21.61 -6.20 -14.36
CA PHE A 280 21.13 -5.60 -15.60
C PHE A 280 21.24 -4.07 -15.60
N MET A 281 20.86 -3.43 -14.49
CA MET A 281 20.98 -1.98 -14.31
C MET A 281 22.44 -1.52 -14.42
N LYS A 282 23.38 -2.24 -13.79
CA LYS A 282 24.83 -1.94 -13.89
C LYS A 282 25.35 -2.04 -15.32
N LYS A 283 24.90 -3.05 -16.06
CA LYS A 283 25.25 -3.21 -17.48
C LYS A 283 24.73 -2.03 -18.30
N PHE A 284 23.45 -1.71 -18.14
CA PHE A 284 22.80 -0.59 -18.83
C PHE A 284 23.49 0.75 -18.48
N GLU A 285 23.81 0.99 -17.21
CA GLU A 285 24.56 2.17 -16.77
C GLU A 285 25.94 2.27 -17.49
N ALA A 286 26.68 1.16 -17.55
CA ALA A 286 27.98 1.15 -18.23
C ALA A 286 27.90 1.44 -19.74
N GLU A 287 26.77 1.11 -20.37
CA GLU A 287 26.54 1.33 -21.80
C GLU A 287 25.99 2.73 -22.11
N HIS A 288 25.41 3.44 -21.13
CA HIS A 288 24.67 4.69 -21.34
C HIS A 288 25.03 5.85 -20.38
N ALA A 289 25.97 5.68 -19.45
CA ALA A 289 26.30 6.72 -18.45
C ALA A 289 26.99 7.96 -19.04
N ASP A 290 27.52 7.86 -20.25
CA ASP A 290 28.22 8.94 -20.94
C ASP A 290 27.38 9.53 -22.11
N ALA A 291 26.09 9.21 -22.20
CA ALA A 291 25.19 9.60 -23.28
C ALA A 291 24.42 10.90 -22.96
#